data_8d6461e4068907a46eb80e8a7cd53dfc
#
_entry.id   8d6461e4068907a46eb80e8a7cd53dfc
#
_cell.length_a   1.000
_cell.length_b   1.000
_cell.length_c   1.000
_cell.angle_alpha   90.00
_cell.angle_beta   90.00
_cell.angle_gamma   90.00
#
_symmetry.space_group_name_H-M   'P 1'
#
loop_
_entity.id
_entity.type
_entity.pdbx_description
1 polymer ?
#
loop_
_entity_poly.entity_id
_entity_poly.type
_entity_poly.pdbx_seq_one_letter_code
_entity_poly.pdbx_strand_id
1 'polypeptide(L)'
;MTIADVFIIESLTKTDEARHRYEGQRLAELLRLSGKNPKYFYFQSKDELPHLLKLFKLSDYRYLHVSCHASSEIVATTNENLSYADFATIFKGYLKLRRVFFSACELGNELFTTCLAGTNKGMHSVVAPAEEIDFDHAAAIWAAFYVSVFARNANAMSGSDIRKRIEILCALFPVDFHVSTYQPKPDTWRHTKITKASLQSNGANTKSSSEAVEA
;
A
#
# COMPACT_ATOMS: atom_id res chain seq x y z
N MET A 1 6.03 1.00 21.77
CA MET A 1 6.60 0.10 20.72
C MET A 1 5.48 -0.21 19.74
N THR A 2 5.71 -0.19 18.41
CA THR A 2 4.63 -0.45 17.44
C THR A 2 4.35 -1.93 17.27
N ILE A 3 3.08 -2.28 17.07
CA ILE A 3 2.58 -3.65 16.89
C ILE A 3 2.58 -3.98 15.39
N ALA A 4 3.08 -5.16 15.02
CA ALA A 4 3.15 -5.61 13.63
C ALA A 4 1.78 -6.15 13.14
N ASP A 5 0.79 -5.28 13.15
CA ASP A 5 -0.58 -5.56 12.70
C ASP A 5 -1.09 -4.47 11.77
N VAL A 6 -2.22 -4.71 11.11
CA VAL A 6 -2.75 -3.87 10.03
C VAL A 6 -4.01 -3.14 10.48
N PHE A 7 -3.99 -1.83 10.38
CA PHE A 7 -5.17 -0.98 10.51
C PHE A 7 -5.69 -0.66 9.11
N ILE A 8 -6.90 -1.04 8.81
CA ILE A 8 -7.51 -0.94 7.49
C ILE A 8 -8.62 0.09 7.55
N ILE A 9 -8.58 1.07 6.66
CA ILE A 9 -9.68 2.02 6.42
C ILE A 9 -10.12 1.91 4.97
N GLU A 10 -11.42 1.93 4.74
CA GLU A 10 -12.00 1.75 3.41
C GLU A 10 -13.09 2.75 3.13
N SER A 11 -13.13 3.27 1.88
CA SER A 11 -14.19 4.12 1.37
C SER A 11 -14.47 3.77 -0.10
N LEU A 12 -15.73 3.55 -0.43
CA LEU A 12 -16.17 3.11 -1.76
C LEU A 12 -17.13 4.14 -2.36
N THR A 13 -17.35 4.07 -3.67
CA THR A 13 -18.50 4.75 -4.28
C THR A 13 -19.81 4.09 -3.82
N LYS A 14 -20.91 4.82 -3.85
CA LYS A 14 -22.26 4.28 -3.56
C LYS A 14 -22.62 3.09 -4.45
N THR A 15 -22.11 3.07 -5.69
CA THR A 15 -22.30 1.96 -6.63
C THR A 15 -21.56 0.71 -6.18
N ASP A 16 -20.33 0.86 -5.67
CA ASP A 16 -19.53 -0.27 -5.19
C ASP A 16 -20.01 -0.78 -3.83
N GLU A 17 -20.51 0.11 -2.95
CA GLU A 17 -21.25 -0.27 -1.75
C GLU A 17 -22.45 -1.17 -2.09
N ALA A 18 -23.29 -0.75 -3.04
CA ALA A 18 -24.46 -1.51 -3.48
C ALA A 18 -24.10 -2.86 -4.12
N ARG A 19 -22.89 -2.98 -4.68
CA ARG A 19 -22.34 -4.22 -5.26
C ARG A 19 -21.53 -5.04 -4.27
N HIS A 20 -21.46 -4.65 -2.99
CA HIS A 20 -20.71 -5.31 -1.92
C HIS A 20 -19.22 -5.52 -2.22
N ARG A 21 -18.55 -4.55 -2.88
CA ARG A 21 -17.15 -4.60 -3.27
C ARG A 21 -16.20 -4.16 -2.15
N TYR A 22 -16.42 -4.62 -0.93
CA TYR A 22 -15.63 -4.28 0.25
C TYR A 22 -14.31 -5.07 0.27
N GLU A 23 -13.29 -4.58 -0.43
CA GLU A 23 -11.96 -5.21 -0.52
C GLU A 23 -11.25 -5.18 0.84
N GLY A 24 -11.23 -4.03 1.52
CA GLY A 24 -10.58 -3.88 2.83
C GLY A 24 -11.21 -4.77 3.90
N GLN A 25 -12.53 -4.96 3.87
CA GLN A 25 -13.21 -5.88 4.76
C GLN A 25 -12.77 -7.33 4.52
N ARG A 26 -12.70 -7.78 3.25
CA ARG A 26 -12.23 -9.12 2.88
C ARG A 26 -10.78 -9.33 3.29
N LEU A 27 -9.96 -8.32 3.11
CA LEU A 27 -8.57 -8.35 3.56
C LEU A 27 -8.46 -8.54 5.08
N ALA A 28 -9.30 -7.85 5.86
CA ALA A 28 -9.33 -8.03 7.32
C ALA A 28 -9.74 -9.45 7.72
N GLU A 29 -10.74 -10.03 7.06
CA GLU A 29 -11.18 -11.43 7.29
C GLU A 29 -10.02 -12.40 7.03
N LEU A 30 -9.33 -12.25 5.90
CA LEU A 30 -8.20 -13.11 5.52
C LEU A 30 -7.02 -12.98 6.49
N LEU A 31 -6.70 -11.77 6.94
CA LEU A 31 -5.64 -11.55 7.92
C LEU A 31 -5.93 -12.23 9.25
N ARG A 32 -7.21 -12.30 9.68
CA ARG A 32 -7.60 -13.06 10.89
C ARG A 32 -7.34 -14.56 10.70
N LEU A 33 -7.60 -15.13 9.51
CA LEU A 33 -7.26 -16.52 9.21
C LEU A 33 -5.75 -16.79 9.31
N SER A 34 -4.93 -15.77 9.05
CA SER A 34 -3.46 -15.83 9.18
C SER A 34 -2.96 -15.56 10.61
N GLY A 35 -3.84 -15.52 11.62
CA GLY A 35 -3.50 -15.29 13.02
C GLY A 35 -3.15 -13.84 13.36
N LYS A 36 -3.50 -12.87 12.48
CA LYS A 36 -3.36 -11.44 12.75
C LYS A 36 -4.63 -10.89 13.41
N ASN A 37 -4.50 -9.71 14.02
CA ASN A 37 -5.62 -9.00 14.64
C ASN A 37 -5.88 -7.65 13.94
N PRO A 38 -6.28 -7.63 12.66
CA PRO A 38 -6.51 -6.40 11.94
C PRO A 38 -7.69 -5.63 12.54
N LYS A 39 -7.59 -4.30 12.51
CA LYS A 39 -8.72 -3.40 12.73
C LYS A 39 -9.21 -2.91 11.40
N TYR A 40 -10.52 -2.96 11.19
CA TYR A 40 -11.18 -2.50 9.97
C TYR A 40 -12.23 -1.46 10.31
N PHE A 41 -12.23 -0.36 9.53
CA PHE A 41 -13.20 0.71 9.61
C PHE A 41 -13.60 1.17 8.22
N TYR A 42 -14.88 1.39 8.03
CA TYR A 42 -15.44 2.01 6.85
C TYR A 42 -15.70 3.49 7.12
N PHE A 43 -15.50 4.36 6.12
CA PHE A 43 -15.78 5.79 6.21
C PHE A 43 -16.34 6.32 4.90
N GLN A 44 -17.16 7.37 4.95
CA GLN A 44 -17.81 7.95 3.77
C GLN A 44 -17.34 9.38 3.48
N SER A 45 -16.78 10.07 4.46
CA SER A 45 -16.36 11.47 4.30
C SER A 45 -15.00 11.74 4.94
N LYS A 46 -14.37 12.82 4.50
CA LYS A 46 -13.10 13.30 5.10
C LYS A 46 -13.22 13.62 6.59
N ASP A 47 -14.39 14.03 7.04
CA ASP A 47 -14.61 14.46 8.43
C ASP A 47 -14.49 13.30 9.42
N GLU A 48 -14.62 12.07 8.95
CA GLU A 48 -14.43 10.86 9.76
C GLU A 48 -12.95 10.46 9.91
N LEU A 49 -12.11 10.83 8.93
CA LEU A 49 -10.69 10.46 8.92
C LEU A 49 -9.91 10.88 10.17
N PRO A 50 -10.06 12.09 10.74
CA PRO A 50 -9.34 12.48 11.96
C PRO A 50 -9.64 11.57 13.14
N HIS A 51 -10.88 11.10 13.28
CA HIS A 51 -11.26 10.15 14.32
C HIS A 51 -10.58 8.78 14.09
N LEU A 52 -10.64 8.25 12.87
CA LEU A 52 -10.02 6.97 12.52
C LEU A 52 -8.49 7.01 12.68
N LEU A 53 -7.84 8.11 12.30
CA LEU A 53 -6.41 8.30 12.48
C LEU A 53 -6.01 8.38 13.95
N LYS A 54 -6.86 8.96 14.80
CA LYS A 54 -6.68 8.91 16.25
C LYS A 54 -6.76 7.49 16.78
N LEU A 55 -7.73 6.69 16.34
CA LEU A 55 -7.83 5.27 16.68
C LEU A 55 -6.62 4.47 16.17
N PHE A 56 -6.15 4.76 14.95
CA PHE A 56 -4.91 4.19 14.40
C PHE A 56 -3.71 4.49 15.29
N LYS A 57 -3.52 5.73 15.69
CA LYS A 57 -2.44 6.13 16.59
C LYS A 57 -2.52 5.42 17.95
N LEU A 58 -3.71 5.33 18.53
CA LEU A 58 -3.95 4.65 19.81
C LEU A 58 -3.78 3.13 19.74
N SER A 59 -3.97 2.52 18.56
CA SER A 59 -3.76 1.09 18.37
C SER A 59 -2.30 0.66 18.41
N ASP A 60 -1.37 1.57 18.23
CA ASP A 60 0.06 1.32 18.00
C ASP A 60 0.36 0.41 16.80
N TYR A 61 -0.59 0.17 15.91
CA TYR A 61 -0.37 -0.65 14.71
C TYR A 61 0.63 0.01 13.76
N ARG A 62 1.55 -0.80 13.24
CA ARG A 62 2.64 -0.33 12.37
C ARG A 62 2.21 -0.10 10.95
N TYR A 63 1.20 -0.80 10.48
CA TYR A 63 0.77 -0.82 9.10
C TYR A 63 -0.61 -0.19 8.96
N LEU A 64 -0.72 0.80 8.08
CA LEU A 64 -1.98 1.38 7.67
C LEU A 64 -2.26 0.93 6.23
N HIS A 65 -3.42 0.36 6.00
CA HIS A 65 -3.94 0.05 4.68
C HIS A 65 -5.15 0.92 4.39
N VAL A 66 -5.13 1.59 3.24
CA VAL A 66 -6.20 2.48 2.78
C VAL A 66 -6.74 1.94 1.47
N SER A 67 -8.00 1.51 1.45
CA SER A 67 -8.70 1.08 0.25
C SER A 67 -9.71 2.15 -0.15
N CYS A 68 -9.54 2.74 -1.34
CA CYS A 68 -10.43 3.78 -1.85
C CYS A 68 -10.24 3.96 -3.36
N HIS A 69 -11.11 4.75 -3.98
CA HIS A 69 -10.86 5.23 -5.34
C HIS A 69 -9.86 6.39 -5.34
N ALA A 70 -9.10 6.49 -6.41
CA ALA A 70 -8.19 7.60 -6.63
C ALA A 70 -7.89 7.77 -8.11
N SER A 71 -7.24 8.88 -8.45
CA SER A 71 -6.60 9.14 -9.73
C SER A 71 -5.22 9.76 -9.51
N SER A 72 -4.55 10.15 -10.58
CA SER A 72 -3.27 10.88 -10.52
C SER A 72 -3.32 12.25 -9.83
N GLU A 73 -4.50 12.74 -9.44
CA GLU A 73 -4.68 14.07 -8.84
C GLU A 73 -5.48 14.08 -7.54
N ILE A 74 -6.36 13.09 -7.33
CA ILE A 74 -7.31 13.08 -6.23
C ILE A 74 -7.34 11.75 -5.49
N VAL A 75 -7.76 11.79 -4.23
CA VAL A 75 -8.24 10.66 -3.44
C VAL A 75 -9.74 10.83 -3.22
N ALA A 76 -10.52 9.82 -3.58
CA ALA A 76 -11.98 9.88 -3.46
C ALA A 76 -12.47 9.16 -2.21
N THR A 77 -13.42 9.79 -1.52
CA THR A 77 -14.28 9.14 -0.52
C THR A 77 -15.64 8.86 -1.14
N THR A 78 -16.55 8.25 -0.42
CA THR A 78 -17.93 8.02 -0.88
C THR A 78 -18.64 9.34 -1.26
N ASN A 79 -18.38 10.41 -0.51
CA ASN A 79 -19.13 11.65 -0.61
C ASN A 79 -18.37 12.80 -1.27
N GLU A 80 -17.04 12.72 -1.41
CA GLU A 80 -16.23 13.84 -1.89
C GLU A 80 -14.86 13.41 -2.43
N ASN A 81 -14.25 14.29 -3.21
CA ASN A 81 -12.88 14.16 -3.71
C ASN A 81 -11.95 15.09 -2.94
N LEU A 82 -10.76 14.63 -2.61
CA LEU A 82 -9.73 15.37 -1.91
C LEU A 82 -8.51 15.53 -2.81
N SER A 83 -7.93 16.73 -2.84
CA SER A 83 -6.59 16.89 -3.40
C SER A 83 -5.55 16.12 -2.58
N TYR A 84 -4.41 15.79 -3.16
CA TYR A 84 -3.30 15.17 -2.44
C TYR A 84 -2.85 15.98 -1.22
N ALA A 85 -2.87 17.32 -1.33
CA ALA A 85 -2.48 18.22 -0.25
C ALA A 85 -3.49 18.21 0.90
N ASP A 86 -4.79 18.21 0.59
CA ASP A 86 -5.86 18.12 1.61
C ASP A 86 -5.80 16.79 2.34
N PHE A 87 -5.69 15.69 1.59
CA PHE A 87 -5.54 14.34 2.15
C PHE A 87 -4.31 14.27 3.07
N ALA A 88 -3.14 14.71 2.59
CA ALA A 88 -1.91 14.72 3.38
C ALA A 88 -2.02 15.58 4.64
N THR A 89 -2.78 16.68 4.59
CA THR A 89 -3.01 17.55 5.74
C THR A 89 -3.83 16.85 6.83
N ILE A 90 -4.86 16.09 6.46
CA ILE A 90 -5.65 15.27 7.39
C ILE A 90 -4.75 14.25 8.10
N PHE A 91 -3.80 13.63 7.39
CA PHE A 91 -2.88 12.62 7.92
C PHE A 91 -1.70 13.20 8.72
N LYS A 92 -1.58 14.51 8.83
CA LYS A 92 -0.43 15.19 9.46
C LYS A 92 -0.14 14.68 10.87
N GLY A 93 1.07 14.12 11.06
CA GLY A 93 1.59 13.69 12.36
C GLY A 93 1.11 12.30 12.83
N TYR A 94 0.36 11.56 12.01
CA TYR A 94 -0.11 10.23 12.37
C TYR A 94 0.78 9.09 11.85
N LEU A 95 1.65 9.34 10.86
CA LEU A 95 2.38 8.30 10.15
C LEU A 95 3.84 8.09 10.60
N LYS A 96 4.28 8.75 11.67
CA LYS A 96 5.65 8.54 12.20
C LYS A 96 5.88 7.06 12.56
N LEU A 97 6.97 6.48 12.06
CA LEU A 97 7.35 5.06 12.23
C LEU A 97 6.31 4.08 11.64
N ARG A 98 5.50 4.51 10.70
CA ARG A 98 4.47 3.70 10.04
C ARG A 98 4.84 3.40 8.59
N ARG A 99 4.25 2.34 8.05
CA ARG A 99 4.23 2.01 6.62
C ARG A 99 2.80 2.09 6.12
N VAL A 100 2.61 2.70 4.97
CA VAL A 100 1.27 2.92 4.42
C VAL A 100 1.16 2.19 3.08
N PHE A 101 0.07 1.49 2.91
CA PHE A 101 -0.28 0.74 1.73
C PHE A 101 -1.61 1.27 1.21
N PHE A 102 -1.67 1.56 -0.08
CA PHE A 102 -2.88 2.06 -0.72
C PHE A 102 -3.37 1.05 -1.76
N SER A 103 -4.61 0.62 -1.61
CA SER A 103 -5.39 -0.03 -2.65
C SER A 103 -6.24 1.02 -3.34
N ALA A 104 -5.61 1.75 -4.26
CA ALA A 104 -6.22 2.90 -4.93
C ALA A 104 -5.49 3.18 -6.25
N CYS A 105 -6.26 3.41 -7.32
CA CYS A 105 -5.73 3.64 -8.66
C CYS A 105 -4.78 4.83 -8.71
N GLU A 106 -3.65 4.71 -9.44
CA GLU A 106 -2.71 5.79 -9.78
C GLU A 106 -2.06 6.54 -8.60
N LEU A 107 -2.35 6.17 -7.33
CA LEU A 107 -1.71 6.80 -6.16
C LEU A 107 -0.20 6.50 -6.05
N GLY A 108 0.27 5.51 -6.79
CA GLY A 108 1.68 5.13 -6.84
C GLY A 108 2.51 6.11 -7.66
N ASN A 109 2.73 7.33 -7.14
CA ASN A 109 3.55 8.35 -7.77
C ASN A 109 4.36 9.17 -6.74
N GLU A 110 5.37 9.89 -7.22
CA GLU A 110 6.27 10.68 -6.36
C GLU A 110 5.56 11.89 -5.76
N LEU A 111 4.65 12.51 -6.50
CA LEU A 111 3.93 13.70 -6.05
C LEU A 111 3.07 13.37 -4.80
N PHE A 112 2.29 12.30 -4.87
CA PHE A 112 1.48 11.87 -3.72
C PHE A 112 2.35 11.53 -2.51
N THR A 113 3.43 10.75 -2.73
CA THR A 113 4.37 10.42 -1.64
C THR A 113 4.99 11.67 -1.04
N THR A 114 5.37 12.66 -1.85
CA THR A 114 5.96 13.91 -1.39
C THR A 114 4.99 14.74 -0.54
N CYS A 115 3.73 14.85 -0.98
CA CYS A 115 2.68 15.50 -0.20
C CYS A 115 2.50 14.84 1.18
N LEU A 116 2.38 13.52 1.19
CA LEU A 116 2.14 12.76 2.43
C LEU A 116 3.37 12.80 3.37
N ALA A 117 4.58 12.64 2.82
CA ALA A 117 5.83 12.67 3.57
C ALA A 117 6.14 14.07 4.13
N GLY A 118 5.82 15.12 3.40
CA GLY A 118 6.03 16.51 3.82
C GLY A 118 5.30 16.86 5.12
N THR A 119 4.15 16.24 5.36
CA THR A 119 3.37 16.43 6.59
C THR A 119 3.65 15.36 7.66
N ASN A 120 4.39 14.27 7.34
CA ASN A 120 4.60 13.11 8.20
C ASN A 120 6.09 12.70 8.30
N LYS A 121 6.89 13.55 8.96
CA LYS A 121 8.31 13.24 9.21
C LYS A 121 8.48 11.91 9.96
N GLY A 122 9.40 11.08 9.46
CA GLY A 122 9.71 9.76 10.03
C GLY A 122 8.73 8.65 9.64
N MET A 123 7.87 8.85 8.64
CA MET A 123 7.16 7.77 7.97
C MET A 123 8.15 6.86 7.23
N HIS A 124 7.94 5.54 7.22
CA HIS A 124 8.93 4.60 6.67
C HIS A 124 8.74 4.29 5.18
N SER A 125 7.52 4.14 4.71
CA SER A 125 7.24 3.82 3.32
C SER A 125 5.80 4.07 2.92
N VAL A 126 5.61 4.30 1.61
CA VAL A 126 4.33 4.33 0.90
C VAL A 126 4.41 3.33 -0.25
N VAL A 127 3.38 2.50 -0.39
CA VAL A 127 3.25 1.53 -1.47
C VAL A 127 1.86 1.66 -2.08
N ALA A 128 1.78 1.82 -3.38
CA ALA A 128 0.50 1.97 -4.09
C ALA A 128 0.60 1.51 -5.55
N PRO A 129 -0.50 1.11 -6.21
CA PRO A 129 -0.56 0.93 -7.66
C PRO A 129 -0.20 2.23 -8.38
N ALA A 130 0.59 2.11 -9.46
CA ALA A 130 1.00 3.25 -10.28
C ALA A 130 0.10 3.46 -11.52
N GLU A 131 -0.93 2.66 -11.64
CA GLU A 131 -1.93 2.67 -12.71
C GLU A 131 -3.30 2.24 -12.17
N GLU A 132 -4.32 2.19 -13.01
CA GLU A 132 -5.63 1.64 -12.63
C GLU A 132 -5.52 0.17 -12.22
N ILE A 133 -6.30 -0.22 -11.23
CA ILE A 133 -6.36 -1.58 -10.70
C ILE A 133 -7.80 -2.01 -10.50
N ASP A 134 -8.16 -3.17 -11.02
CA ASP A 134 -9.46 -3.78 -10.79
C ASP A 134 -9.61 -4.31 -9.36
N PHE A 135 -10.85 -4.32 -8.84
CA PHE A 135 -11.14 -4.76 -7.46
C PHE A 135 -10.68 -6.20 -7.15
N ASP A 136 -10.83 -7.12 -8.08
CA ASP A 136 -10.43 -8.51 -7.93
C ASP A 136 -8.90 -8.64 -7.93
N HIS A 137 -8.20 -7.92 -8.82
CA HIS A 137 -6.75 -7.85 -8.81
C HIS A 137 -6.22 -7.21 -7.52
N ALA A 138 -6.82 -6.11 -7.07
CA ALA A 138 -6.45 -5.45 -5.82
C ALA A 138 -6.60 -6.41 -4.62
N ALA A 139 -7.76 -7.06 -4.49
CA ALA A 139 -8.02 -8.02 -3.43
C ALA A 139 -7.02 -9.18 -3.44
N ALA A 140 -6.74 -9.76 -4.62
CA ALA A 140 -5.80 -10.88 -4.77
C ALA A 140 -4.35 -10.47 -4.44
N ILE A 141 -3.90 -9.31 -4.94
CA ILE A 141 -2.56 -8.77 -4.72
C ILE A 141 -2.34 -8.50 -3.23
N TRP A 142 -3.24 -7.75 -2.58
CA TRP A 142 -3.05 -7.38 -1.18
C TRP A 142 -3.20 -8.58 -0.25
N ALA A 143 -4.08 -9.54 -0.55
CA ALA A 143 -4.18 -10.80 0.14
C ALA A 143 -2.85 -11.58 0.07
N ALA A 144 -2.33 -11.82 -1.14
CA ALA A 144 -1.07 -12.53 -1.35
C ALA A 144 0.13 -11.78 -0.74
N PHE A 145 0.16 -10.45 -0.85
CA PHE A 145 1.19 -9.62 -0.24
C PHE A 145 1.27 -9.84 1.26
N TYR A 146 0.19 -9.56 1.98
CA TYR A 146 0.22 -9.64 3.45
C TYR A 146 0.45 -11.06 3.96
N VAL A 147 -0.20 -12.06 3.39
CA VAL A 147 0.01 -13.46 3.78
C VAL A 147 1.46 -13.86 3.59
N SER A 148 2.05 -13.55 2.42
CA SER A 148 3.44 -13.96 2.12
C SER A 148 4.48 -13.20 2.94
N VAL A 149 4.24 -11.92 3.27
CA VAL A 149 5.16 -11.14 4.11
C VAL A 149 5.11 -11.61 5.55
N PHE A 150 3.92 -11.80 6.12
CA PHE A 150 3.77 -12.25 7.50
C PHE A 150 4.17 -13.71 7.70
N ALA A 151 4.02 -14.57 6.70
CA ALA A 151 4.55 -15.94 6.74
C ALA A 151 6.09 -15.96 6.87
N ARG A 152 6.79 -14.98 6.25
CA ARG A 152 8.24 -14.85 6.38
C ARG A 152 8.67 -14.30 7.74
N ASN A 153 7.98 -13.25 8.21
CA ASN A 153 8.26 -12.63 9.51
C ASN A 153 6.97 -12.01 10.06
N ALA A 154 6.35 -12.68 11.03
CA ALA A 154 5.11 -12.24 11.65
C ALA A 154 5.24 -10.90 12.40
N ASN A 155 6.46 -10.47 12.76
CA ASN A 155 6.72 -9.33 13.65
C ASN A 155 7.25 -8.09 12.93
N ALA A 156 7.64 -8.20 11.65
CA ALA A 156 8.18 -7.07 10.91
C ALA A 156 8.09 -7.25 9.39
N MET A 157 7.96 -6.12 8.68
CA MET A 157 8.16 -6.03 7.23
C MET A 157 9.36 -5.13 6.98
N SER A 158 10.44 -5.64 6.41
CA SER A 158 11.55 -4.81 5.93
C SER A 158 11.20 -4.14 4.60
N GLY A 159 11.87 -3.03 4.27
CA GLY A 159 11.68 -2.38 2.96
C GLY A 159 12.08 -3.29 1.80
N SER A 160 13.10 -4.13 1.97
CA SER A 160 13.54 -5.12 0.98
C SER A 160 12.52 -6.24 0.80
N ASP A 161 11.91 -6.73 1.89
CA ASP A 161 10.86 -7.76 1.80
C ASP A 161 9.62 -7.23 1.08
N ILE A 162 9.19 -6.01 1.40
CA ILE A 162 8.07 -5.34 0.71
C ILE A 162 8.35 -5.27 -0.79
N ARG A 163 9.48 -4.68 -1.16
CA ARG A 163 9.86 -4.52 -2.56
C ARG A 163 9.87 -5.85 -3.30
N LYS A 164 10.55 -6.86 -2.76
CA LYS A 164 10.65 -8.20 -3.36
C LYS A 164 9.28 -8.87 -3.55
N ARG A 165 8.33 -8.68 -2.61
CA ARG A 165 6.97 -9.22 -2.76
C ARG A 165 6.19 -8.49 -3.84
N ILE A 166 6.27 -7.17 -3.89
CA ILE A 166 5.64 -6.39 -4.95
C ILE A 166 6.22 -6.76 -6.32
N GLU A 167 7.54 -6.96 -6.45
CA GLU A 167 8.17 -7.45 -7.70
C GLU A 167 7.55 -8.78 -8.18
N ILE A 168 7.38 -9.75 -7.28
CA ILE A 168 6.76 -11.04 -7.60
C ILE A 168 5.29 -10.86 -8.02
N LEU A 169 4.55 -10.02 -7.33
CA LEU A 169 3.13 -9.77 -7.61
C LEU A 169 2.94 -9.02 -8.93
N CYS A 170 3.80 -8.06 -9.27
CA CYS A 170 3.79 -7.40 -10.59
C CYS A 170 4.12 -8.36 -11.73
N ALA A 171 4.86 -9.45 -11.47
CA ALA A 171 5.09 -10.50 -12.46
C ALA A 171 3.86 -11.39 -12.70
N LEU A 172 3.03 -11.53 -11.67
CA LEU A 172 1.83 -12.38 -11.70
C LEU A 172 0.60 -11.61 -12.18
N PHE A 173 0.45 -10.36 -11.71
CA PHE A 173 -0.68 -9.50 -12.02
C PHE A 173 -0.25 -8.33 -12.93
N PRO A 174 -1.06 -7.97 -13.94
CA PRO A 174 -0.70 -6.93 -14.90
C PRO A 174 -0.86 -5.50 -14.34
N VAL A 175 -0.25 -5.21 -13.20
CA VAL A 175 -0.34 -3.92 -12.51
C VAL A 175 1.04 -3.45 -12.07
N ASP A 176 1.39 -2.22 -12.47
CA ASP A 176 2.59 -1.55 -12.00
C ASP A 176 2.40 -0.99 -10.59
N PHE A 177 3.44 -1.04 -9.78
CA PHE A 177 3.44 -0.47 -8.44
C PHE A 177 4.54 0.57 -8.25
N HIS A 178 4.29 1.50 -7.35
CA HIS A 178 5.28 2.44 -6.85
C HIS A 178 5.59 2.14 -5.38
N VAL A 179 6.87 1.95 -5.08
CA VAL A 179 7.37 1.72 -3.72
C VAL A 179 8.29 2.87 -3.35
N SER A 180 7.83 3.70 -2.43
CA SER A 180 8.60 4.80 -1.87
C SER A 180 9.06 4.44 -0.46
N THR A 181 10.37 4.53 -0.20
CA THR A 181 10.97 4.17 1.09
C THR A 181 11.86 5.30 1.59
N TYR A 182 11.63 5.71 2.83
CA TYR A 182 12.49 6.69 3.50
C TYR A 182 13.86 6.11 3.82
N GLN A 183 14.90 6.86 3.49
CA GLN A 183 16.29 6.55 3.78
C GLN A 183 16.79 7.50 4.88
N PRO A 184 17.00 7.02 6.13
CA PRO A 184 17.42 7.89 7.24
C PRO A 184 18.79 8.55 7.03
N LYS A 185 19.64 7.94 6.22
CA LYS A 185 20.90 8.48 5.74
C LYS A 185 20.92 8.30 4.22
N PRO A 186 20.73 9.32 3.40
CA PRO A 186 20.97 10.76 3.59
C PRO A 186 19.72 11.65 3.86
N ASP A 187 18.70 11.17 4.58
CA ASP A 187 17.46 11.91 4.88
C ASP A 187 16.65 12.24 3.61
N THR A 188 16.41 11.22 2.80
CA THR A 188 15.70 11.34 1.52
C THR A 188 14.74 10.18 1.28
N TRP A 189 13.92 10.30 0.26
CA TRP A 189 13.03 9.24 -0.20
C TRP A 189 13.62 8.56 -1.43
N ARG A 190 13.63 7.21 -1.41
CA ARG A 190 13.90 6.40 -2.58
C ARG A 190 12.58 6.03 -3.22
N HIS A 191 12.35 6.46 -4.45
CA HIS A 191 11.20 6.13 -5.26
C HIS A 191 11.58 5.03 -6.25
N THR A 192 10.73 3.99 -6.37
CA THR A 192 10.96 2.88 -7.28
C THR A 192 9.63 2.49 -7.93
N LYS A 193 9.51 2.69 -9.22
CA LYS A 193 8.42 2.10 -10.00
C LYS A 193 8.80 0.66 -10.35
N ILE A 194 7.94 -0.30 -10.05
CA ILE A 194 8.09 -1.71 -10.35
C ILE A 194 7.12 -2.04 -11.47
N THR A 195 7.67 -2.42 -12.63
CA THR A 195 6.89 -2.70 -13.84
C THR A 195 7.12 -4.12 -14.32
N LYS A 196 6.18 -4.66 -15.09
CA LYS A 196 6.32 -5.96 -15.78
C LYS A 196 7.56 -6.02 -16.67
N ALA A 197 7.83 -4.96 -17.43
CA ALA A 197 8.94 -4.89 -18.37
C ALA A 197 10.30 -5.02 -17.66
N SER A 198 10.44 -4.46 -16.44
CA SER A 198 11.68 -4.56 -15.66
C SER A 198 12.00 -5.98 -15.19
N LEU A 199 10.99 -6.85 -15.09
CA LEU A 199 11.15 -8.25 -14.68
C LEU A 199 11.51 -9.16 -15.85
N GLN A 200 11.00 -8.87 -17.06
CA GLN A 200 11.34 -9.61 -18.26
C GLN A 200 12.80 -9.39 -18.69
N SER A 201 13.36 -8.19 -18.51
CA SER A 201 14.75 -7.89 -18.83
C SER A 201 15.74 -8.59 -17.89
N ASN A 202 15.40 -8.78 -16.62
CA ASN A 202 16.24 -9.52 -15.66
C ASN A 202 16.21 -11.04 -15.89
N GLY A 203 15.11 -11.59 -16.42
CA GLY A 203 14.99 -13.01 -16.76
C GLY A 203 15.75 -13.41 -18.03
N ALA A 204 15.93 -12.48 -18.98
CA ALA A 204 16.67 -12.73 -20.21
C ALA A 204 18.20 -12.76 -19.99
N ASN A 205 18.72 -11.95 -19.06
CA ASN A 205 20.15 -11.92 -18.75
C ASN A 205 20.65 -13.15 -17.94
N THR A 206 19.77 -13.88 -17.26
CA THR A 206 20.15 -15.10 -16.55
C THR A 206 20.19 -16.34 -17.45
N LYS A 207 19.51 -16.33 -18.61
CA LYS A 207 19.56 -17.44 -19.58
C LYS A 207 20.78 -17.40 -20.50
N SER A 208 21.37 -16.24 -20.78
CA SER A 208 22.55 -16.14 -21.64
C SER A 208 23.87 -16.52 -20.96
N SER A 209 23.90 -16.62 -19.65
CA SER A 209 25.12 -17.04 -18.90
C SER A 209 25.19 -18.55 -18.59
N SER A 210 24.12 -19.31 -18.86
CA SER A 210 24.11 -20.78 -18.66
C SER A 210 24.40 -21.59 -19.92
N GLU A 211 24.35 -20.99 -21.11
CA GLU A 211 24.66 -21.67 -22.38
C GLU A 211 26.16 -21.58 -22.80
N ALA A 212 26.98 -20.86 -22.05
CA ALA A 212 28.42 -20.66 -22.37
C ALA A 212 29.38 -21.63 -21.62
N VAL A 213 28.88 -22.66 -20.95
CA VAL A 213 29.72 -23.60 -20.15
C VAL A 213 29.67 -25.03 -20.67
N GLU A 214 28.94 -25.31 -21.78
CA GLU A 214 28.96 -26.62 -22.48
C GLU A 214 29.33 -26.44 -23.95
N ALA A 215 30.60 -26.08 -24.25
CA ALA A 215 31.24 -26.25 -25.53
C ALA A 215 32.76 -26.47 -25.38
#